data_dea1e990dfe5830f73cdb2dea572a530
#
_entry.id   dea1e990dfe5830f73cdb2dea572a530
#
_cell.length_a   1.000
_cell.length_b   1.000
_cell.length_c   1.000
_cell.angle_alpha   90.00
_cell.angle_beta   90.00
_cell.angle_gamma   90.00
#
_symmetry.space_group_name_H-M   'P 1'
#
loop_
_entity.id
_entity.type
_entity.pdbx_description
1 polymer ?
#
loop_
_entity_poly.entity_id
_entity_poly.type
_entity_poly.pdbx_seq_one_letter_code
_entity_poly.pdbx_strand_id
1 'polypeptide(L)'
;MVKLPFTSANLLLEGPHVPILISATHSEIHEGRAVGLEFPELPVRALIDTGASLTIINPEIAATCKLKQTGFQKISAVGGLAGEYPEYAAAIAFPASEIPSLGAARVVACPIIRQPFYSCLIGRDILQKWVFIYNGRTGEIEIRSV
;
A
#
# COMPACT_ATOMS: atom_id res chain seq x y z
N MET A 1 -2.22 21.43 -4.32
CA MET A 1 -1.40 20.64 -3.38
C MET A 1 -2.34 19.85 -2.50
N VAL A 2 -2.18 18.57 -2.44
CA VAL A 2 -3.02 17.68 -1.62
C VAL A 2 -2.26 17.29 -0.37
N LYS A 3 -2.91 17.38 0.79
CA LYS A 3 -2.29 17.13 2.08
C LYS A 3 -3.07 16.06 2.84
N LEU A 4 -2.37 15.07 3.36
CA LEU A 4 -2.89 14.09 4.30
C LEU A 4 -2.31 14.38 5.67
N PRO A 5 -3.12 14.89 6.60
CA PRO A 5 -2.67 15.05 7.98
C PRO A 5 -2.80 13.71 8.71
N PHE A 6 -1.69 13.14 9.11
CA PHE A 6 -1.67 12.00 10.00
C PHE A 6 -0.94 12.37 11.27
N THR A 7 -1.44 11.87 12.39
CA THR A 7 -0.74 11.92 13.66
C THR A 7 -0.54 10.50 14.15
N SER A 8 0.64 10.20 14.65
CA SER A 8 0.94 8.93 15.30
C SER A 8 1.49 9.21 16.68
N ALA A 9 0.78 8.78 17.70
CA ALA A 9 1.21 8.94 19.09
C ALA A 9 2.51 8.17 19.39
N ASN A 10 2.82 7.14 18.61
CA ASN A 10 3.99 6.30 18.73
C ASN A 10 4.78 6.21 17.43
N LEU A 11 5.01 7.34 16.78
CA LEU A 11 5.72 7.39 15.51
C LEU A 11 7.09 6.69 15.57
N LEU A 12 7.77 6.76 16.70
CA LEU A 12 9.04 6.07 16.91
C LEU A 12 8.88 4.54 16.92
N LEU A 13 7.83 4.03 17.55
CA LEU A 13 7.63 2.58 17.75
C LEU A 13 6.88 1.92 16.59
N GLU A 14 5.86 2.59 16.08
CA GLU A 14 4.97 2.03 15.05
C GLU A 14 5.40 2.44 13.63
N GLY A 15 6.15 3.54 13.52
CA GLY A 15 6.49 4.13 12.23
C GLY A 15 5.34 4.90 11.59
N PRO A 16 5.60 5.57 10.46
CA PRO A 16 4.61 6.37 9.76
C PRO A 16 3.65 5.46 8.98
N HIS A 17 2.49 5.19 9.53
CA HIS A 17 1.48 4.35 8.90
C HIS A 17 0.20 5.12 8.57
N VAL A 18 -0.48 4.68 7.55
CA VAL A 18 -1.68 5.34 7.03
C VAL A 18 -2.76 4.29 6.73
N PRO A 19 -4.05 4.64 6.91
CA PRO A 19 -5.14 3.78 6.48
C PRO A 19 -5.28 3.86 4.95
N ILE A 20 -5.43 2.71 4.31
CA ILE A 20 -5.70 2.60 2.88
C ILE A 20 -6.81 1.60 2.63
N LEU A 21 -7.39 1.67 1.43
CA LEU A 21 -8.30 0.65 0.91
C LEU A 21 -7.64 -0.01 -0.28
N ILE A 22 -7.58 -1.34 -0.28
CA ILE A 22 -7.06 -2.13 -1.40
C ILE A 22 -8.21 -2.89 -2.04
N SER A 23 -8.24 -2.88 -3.37
CA SER A 23 -9.20 -3.63 -4.18
C SER A 23 -8.57 -4.09 -5.49
N ALA A 24 -9.31 -4.86 -6.27
CA ALA A 24 -8.99 -5.08 -7.67
C ALA A 24 -8.89 -3.73 -8.39
N THR A 25 -8.27 -3.70 -9.57
CA THR A 25 -8.11 -2.44 -10.33
C THR A 25 -9.46 -1.81 -10.64
N HIS A 26 -9.49 -0.50 -10.83
CA HIS A 26 -10.72 0.21 -11.19
C HIS A 26 -11.35 -0.33 -12.48
N SER A 27 -10.51 -0.72 -13.43
CA SER A 27 -10.93 -1.35 -14.70
C SER A 27 -11.65 -2.67 -14.47
N GLU A 28 -11.06 -3.56 -13.65
CA GLU A 28 -11.65 -4.86 -13.31
C GLU A 28 -12.98 -4.70 -12.55
N ILE A 29 -13.05 -3.76 -11.62
CA ILE A 29 -14.27 -3.47 -10.87
C ILE A 29 -15.37 -2.96 -11.82
N HIS A 30 -15.04 -2.05 -12.71
CA HIS A 30 -15.98 -1.50 -13.69
C HIS A 30 -16.52 -2.60 -14.63
N GLU A 31 -15.64 -3.40 -15.19
CA GLU A 31 -16.01 -4.52 -16.06
C GLU A 31 -16.80 -5.59 -15.31
N GLY A 32 -16.41 -5.88 -14.07
CA GLY A 32 -17.12 -6.85 -13.22
C GLY A 32 -18.53 -6.42 -12.89
N ARG A 33 -18.77 -5.15 -12.59
CA ARG A 33 -20.12 -4.61 -12.33
C ARG A 33 -21.06 -4.78 -13.51
N ALA A 34 -20.55 -4.64 -14.72
CA ALA A 34 -21.33 -4.80 -15.94
C ALA A 34 -21.88 -6.22 -16.11
N VAL A 35 -21.25 -7.23 -15.50
CA VAL A 35 -21.66 -8.64 -15.54
C VAL A 35 -22.09 -9.19 -14.18
N GLY A 36 -22.35 -8.32 -13.20
CA GLY A 36 -22.84 -8.70 -11.88
C GLY A 36 -21.80 -9.28 -10.93
N LEU A 37 -20.51 -9.12 -11.22
CA LEU A 37 -19.43 -9.52 -10.33
C LEU A 37 -19.13 -8.42 -9.30
N GLU A 38 -18.89 -8.82 -8.07
CA GLU A 38 -18.47 -7.93 -6.99
C GLU A 38 -17.04 -8.25 -6.57
N PHE A 39 -16.26 -7.20 -6.32
CA PHE A 39 -14.90 -7.30 -5.82
C PHE A 39 -14.82 -6.67 -4.44
N PRO A 40 -14.25 -7.36 -3.43
CA PRO A 40 -14.11 -6.80 -2.11
C PRO A 40 -13.14 -5.62 -2.10
N GLU A 41 -13.43 -4.66 -1.26
CA GLU A 41 -12.52 -3.57 -0.90
C GLU A 41 -12.09 -3.78 0.54
N LEU A 42 -10.80 -3.88 0.78
CA LEU A 42 -10.26 -4.24 2.08
C LEU A 42 -9.56 -3.04 2.73
N PRO A 43 -10.03 -2.59 3.91
CA PRO A 43 -9.29 -1.60 4.69
C PRO A 43 -8.06 -2.26 5.31
N VAL A 44 -6.91 -1.66 5.09
CA VAL A 44 -5.65 -2.12 5.67
C VAL A 44 -4.83 -0.92 6.16
N ARG A 45 -3.91 -1.18 7.05
CA ARG A 45 -2.94 -0.18 7.50
C ARG A 45 -1.62 -0.40 6.77
N ALA A 46 -1.08 0.66 6.18
CA ALA A 46 0.15 0.63 5.43
C ALA A 46 1.25 1.43 6.13
N LEU A 47 2.43 0.85 6.25
CA LEU A 47 3.63 1.58 6.64
C LEU A 47 4.21 2.31 5.43
N ILE A 48 4.57 3.56 5.58
CA ILE A 48 5.34 4.29 4.57
C ILE A 48 6.81 3.91 4.77
N ASP A 49 7.35 3.16 3.82
CA ASP A 49 8.69 2.58 3.92
C ASP A 49 9.61 3.11 2.84
N THR A 50 10.39 4.13 3.19
CA THR A 50 11.39 4.72 2.30
C THR A 50 12.55 3.78 1.99
N GLY A 51 12.71 2.71 2.76
CA GLY A 51 13.69 1.66 2.54
C GLY A 51 13.27 0.62 1.51
N ALA A 52 11.98 0.52 1.20
CA ALA A 52 11.47 -0.42 0.21
C ALA A 52 11.43 0.21 -1.18
N SER A 53 11.92 -0.50 -2.18
CA SER A 53 11.83 -0.05 -3.58
C SER A 53 10.45 -0.35 -4.19
N LEU A 54 9.77 -1.36 -3.70
CA LEU A 54 8.46 -1.81 -4.18
C LEU A 54 7.44 -1.81 -3.04
N THR A 55 6.18 -1.59 -3.41
CA THR A 55 5.05 -1.72 -2.48
C THR A 55 4.73 -3.20 -2.27
N ILE A 56 4.62 -3.59 -1.01
CA ILE A 56 4.46 -4.97 -0.58
C ILE A 56 3.16 -5.12 0.20
N ILE A 57 2.46 -6.22 -0.03
CA ILE A 57 1.26 -6.61 0.71
C ILE A 57 1.43 -8.01 1.28
N ASN A 58 0.75 -8.30 2.39
CA ASN A 58 0.64 -9.67 2.85
C ASN A 58 -0.13 -10.53 1.82
N PRO A 59 0.28 -11.79 1.59
CA PRO A 59 -0.32 -12.64 0.55
C PRO A 59 -1.83 -12.83 0.67
N GLU A 60 -2.37 -12.88 1.88
CA GLU A 60 -3.81 -13.04 2.12
C GLU A 60 -4.63 -11.86 1.57
N ILE A 61 -4.06 -10.67 1.43
CA ILE A 61 -4.73 -9.52 0.83
C ILE A 61 -5.03 -9.80 -0.65
N ALA A 62 -4.05 -10.34 -1.37
CA ALA A 62 -4.21 -10.68 -2.78
C ALA A 62 -5.35 -11.68 -3.00
N ALA A 63 -5.44 -12.69 -2.14
CA ALA A 63 -6.52 -13.69 -2.19
C ALA A 63 -7.88 -13.08 -1.83
N THR A 64 -7.95 -12.32 -0.74
CA THR A 64 -9.20 -11.69 -0.27
C THR A 64 -9.77 -10.71 -1.29
N CYS A 65 -8.93 -9.87 -1.88
CA CYS A 65 -9.33 -8.87 -2.87
C CYS A 65 -9.45 -9.44 -4.29
N LYS A 66 -9.17 -10.72 -4.49
CA LYS A 66 -9.21 -11.37 -5.81
C LYS A 66 -8.33 -10.64 -6.83
N LEU A 67 -7.13 -10.26 -6.42
CA LEU A 67 -6.21 -9.54 -7.29
C LEU A 67 -5.72 -10.43 -8.43
N LYS A 68 -5.52 -9.81 -9.59
CA LYS A 68 -4.99 -10.50 -10.77
C LYS A 68 -3.48 -10.47 -10.76
N GLN A 69 -2.87 -11.63 -10.81
CA GLN A 69 -1.42 -11.77 -10.89
C GLN A 69 -0.91 -11.28 -12.25
N THR A 70 0.12 -10.44 -12.22
CA THR A 70 0.73 -9.83 -13.41
C THR A 70 2.15 -10.33 -13.68
N GLY A 71 2.75 -11.04 -12.74
CA GLY A 71 4.10 -11.55 -12.88
C GLY A 71 4.72 -11.94 -11.55
N PHE A 72 6.04 -11.87 -11.50
CA PHE A 72 6.84 -12.14 -10.31
C PHE A 72 7.91 -11.08 -10.14
N GLN A 73 8.33 -10.85 -8.90
CA GLN A 73 9.43 -9.96 -8.56
C GLN A 73 10.43 -10.67 -7.67
N LYS A 74 11.71 -10.42 -7.92
CA LYS A 74 12.77 -10.83 -7.01
C LYS A 74 12.92 -9.79 -5.92
N ILE A 75 12.81 -10.21 -4.68
CA ILE A 75 13.00 -9.35 -3.51
C ILE A 75 14.23 -9.84 -2.76
N SER A 76 15.12 -8.89 -2.47
CA SER A 76 16.21 -9.13 -1.55
C SER A 76 16.18 -8.02 -0.49
N ALA A 77 16.03 -8.41 0.76
CA ALA A 77 16.02 -7.49 1.88
C ALA A 77 17.18 -7.77 2.80
N VAL A 78 17.76 -6.72 3.38
CA VAL A 78 18.82 -6.86 4.39
C VAL A 78 18.28 -7.63 5.59
N GLY A 79 18.83 -8.81 5.84
CA GLY A 79 18.41 -9.69 6.93
C GLY A 79 17.01 -10.31 6.74
N GLY A 80 16.45 -10.25 5.56
CA GLY A 80 15.09 -10.67 5.25
C GLY A 80 14.98 -11.83 4.29
N LEU A 81 13.74 -12.06 3.85
CA LEU A 81 13.39 -13.12 2.91
C LEU A 81 13.84 -12.74 1.51
N ALA A 82 14.91 -13.38 1.04
CA ALA A 82 15.28 -13.31 -0.37
C ALA A 82 14.47 -14.36 -1.13
N GLY A 83 13.90 -13.98 -2.28
CA GLY A 83 13.13 -14.89 -3.10
C GLY A 83 12.39 -14.21 -4.21
N GLU A 84 11.61 -15.02 -4.92
CA GLU A 84 10.74 -14.59 -5.99
C GLU A 84 9.29 -14.66 -5.51
N TYR A 85 8.58 -13.55 -5.64
CA TYR A 85 7.22 -13.39 -5.10
C TYR A 85 6.25 -12.91 -6.19
N PRO A 86 4.98 -13.32 -6.12
CA PRO A 86 4.00 -12.92 -7.12
C PRO A 86 3.69 -11.42 -7.06
N GLU A 87 3.56 -10.85 -8.24
CA GLU A 87 3.16 -9.46 -8.46
C GLU A 87 1.70 -9.41 -8.88
N TYR A 88 0.99 -8.41 -8.40
CA TYR A 88 -0.42 -8.18 -8.70
C TYR A 88 -0.65 -6.72 -9.09
N ALA A 89 -1.75 -6.49 -9.81
CA ALA A 89 -2.29 -5.16 -10.03
C ALA A 89 -3.43 -4.91 -9.04
N ALA A 90 -3.42 -3.77 -8.38
CA ALA A 90 -4.41 -3.40 -7.37
C ALA A 90 -4.76 -1.91 -7.46
N ALA A 91 -5.98 -1.56 -7.07
CA ALA A 91 -6.32 -0.18 -6.78
C ALA A 91 -6.04 0.12 -5.30
N ILE A 92 -5.50 1.30 -5.04
CA ILE A 92 -5.22 1.78 -3.68
C ILE A 92 -5.89 3.13 -3.51
N ALA A 93 -6.77 3.24 -2.54
CA ALA A 93 -7.42 4.48 -2.18
C ALA A 93 -6.98 4.96 -0.80
N PHE A 94 -7.01 6.27 -0.61
CA PHE A 94 -6.64 6.94 0.64
C PHE A 94 -7.90 7.58 1.23
N PRO A 95 -8.63 6.86 2.09
CA PRO A 95 -9.92 7.34 2.61
C PRO A 95 -9.75 8.61 3.45
N ALA A 96 -10.78 9.44 3.45
CA ALA A 96 -10.82 10.72 4.18
C ALA A 96 -9.69 11.68 3.82
N SER A 97 -9.20 11.61 2.59
CA SER A 97 -8.10 12.45 2.10
C SER A 97 -8.39 12.99 0.70
N GLU A 98 -7.64 13.99 0.30
CA GLU A 98 -7.68 14.55 -1.06
C GLU A 98 -6.67 13.90 -2.00
N ILE A 99 -5.89 12.92 -1.53
CA ILE A 99 -4.94 12.20 -2.40
C ILE A 99 -5.72 11.33 -3.38
N PRO A 100 -5.48 11.50 -4.69
CA PRO A 100 -6.13 10.69 -5.70
C PRO A 100 -5.83 9.20 -5.52
N SER A 101 -6.85 8.36 -5.67
CA SER A 101 -6.63 6.91 -5.66
C SER A 101 -5.80 6.47 -6.85
N LEU A 102 -5.04 5.42 -6.65
CA LEU A 102 -4.28 4.75 -7.70
C LEU A 102 -5.16 3.64 -8.26
N GLY A 103 -5.61 3.78 -9.49
CA GLY A 103 -6.54 2.83 -10.12
C GLY A 103 -5.93 1.49 -10.50
N ALA A 104 -4.60 1.47 -10.71
CA ALA A 104 -3.84 0.26 -11.02
C ALA A 104 -2.41 0.46 -10.55
N ALA A 105 -2.08 -0.05 -9.38
CA ALA A 105 -0.74 -0.02 -8.83
C ALA A 105 -0.15 -1.44 -8.84
N ARG A 106 1.17 -1.52 -8.99
CA ARG A 106 1.91 -2.76 -8.79
C ARG A 106 2.05 -3.01 -7.29
N VAL A 107 1.71 -4.21 -6.85
CA VAL A 107 1.96 -4.68 -5.49
C VAL A 107 2.58 -6.08 -5.53
N VAL A 108 3.47 -6.36 -4.61
CA VAL A 108 4.14 -7.66 -4.52
C VAL A 108 3.66 -8.35 -3.24
N ALA A 109 3.15 -9.57 -3.37
CA ALA A 109 2.70 -10.36 -2.23
C ALA A 109 3.89 -11.09 -1.61
N CYS A 110 4.36 -10.56 -0.49
CA CYS A 110 5.46 -11.11 0.29
C CYS A 110 5.10 -11.02 1.77
N PRO A 111 5.30 -12.08 2.57
CA PRO A 111 4.95 -12.04 3.99
C PRO A 111 5.65 -10.91 4.72
N ILE A 112 4.86 -10.06 5.38
CA ILE A 112 5.36 -9.02 6.28
C ILE A 112 5.43 -9.63 7.67
N ILE A 113 6.62 -10.12 8.02
CA ILE A 113 6.87 -10.80 9.27
C ILE A 113 7.24 -9.75 10.33
N ARG A 114 6.80 -9.92 11.56
CA ARG A 114 7.14 -9.10 12.73
C ARG A 114 6.33 -7.85 12.98
N GLN A 115 5.30 -7.53 12.18
CA GLN A 115 4.55 -6.30 12.40
C GLN A 115 3.05 -6.57 12.51
N PRO A 116 2.49 -6.54 13.72
CA PRO A 116 1.04 -6.70 13.91
C PRO A 116 0.23 -5.46 13.51
N PHE A 117 0.89 -4.30 13.31
CA PHE A 117 0.22 -3.02 13.11
C PHE A 117 -0.12 -2.71 11.65
N TYR A 118 0.57 -3.33 10.70
CA TYR A 118 0.33 -3.08 9.28
C TYR A 118 0.52 -4.34 8.44
N SER A 119 -0.17 -4.36 7.32
CA SER A 119 -0.17 -5.49 6.38
C SER A 119 0.24 -5.07 4.96
N CYS A 120 0.68 -3.83 4.81
CA CYS A 120 1.18 -3.27 3.56
C CYS A 120 2.38 -2.37 3.85
N LEU A 121 3.37 -2.39 2.96
CA LEU A 121 4.48 -1.45 2.94
C LEU A 121 4.37 -0.62 1.66
N ILE A 122 4.19 0.69 1.79
CA ILE A 122 4.23 1.60 0.64
C ILE A 122 5.68 1.95 0.35
N GLY A 123 6.17 1.48 -0.78
CA GLY A 123 7.55 1.68 -1.20
C GLY A 123 7.77 2.93 -2.04
N ARG A 124 9.02 3.12 -2.46
CA ARG A 124 9.43 4.28 -3.26
C ARG A 124 8.79 4.32 -4.64
N ASP A 125 8.32 3.20 -5.17
CA ASP A 125 7.57 3.13 -6.43
C ASP A 125 6.29 3.99 -6.39
N ILE A 126 5.63 4.08 -5.25
CA ILE A 126 4.51 4.99 -5.02
C ILE A 126 5.00 6.34 -4.49
N LEU A 127 5.92 6.33 -3.52
CA LEU A 127 6.41 7.56 -2.86
C LEU A 127 7.06 8.56 -3.82
N GLN A 128 7.61 8.10 -4.94
CA GLN A 128 8.18 9.00 -5.95
C GLN A 128 7.18 10.00 -6.55
N LYS A 129 5.88 9.76 -6.36
CA LYS A 129 4.81 10.64 -6.84
C LYS A 129 4.42 11.72 -5.83
N TRP A 130 5.03 11.70 -4.64
CA TRP A 130 4.62 12.52 -3.50
C TRP A 130 5.81 13.23 -2.87
N VAL A 131 5.48 14.25 -2.11
CA VAL A 131 6.38 14.79 -1.08
C VAL A 131 5.93 14.19 0.24
N PHE A 132 6.84 13.53 0.92
CA PHE A 132 6.61 12.93 2.23
C PHE A 132 7.39 13.70 3.29
N ILE A 133 6.69 14.18 4.31
CA ILE A 133 7.28 14.92 5.43
C ILE A 133 7.10 14.09 6.70
N TYR A 134 8.20 13.80 7.35
CA TYR A 134 8.24 13.10 8.62
C TYR A 134 8.72 14.05 9.70
N ASN A 135 7.85 14.41 10.65
CA ASN A 135 8.20 15.22 11.79
C ASN A 135 8.25 14.36 13.05
N GLY A 136 9.41 13.83 13.36
CA GLY A 136 9.60 12.96 14.52
C GLY A 136 9.41 13.67 15.85
N ARG A 137 9.52 15.01 15.88
CA ARG A 137 9.37 15.78 17.11
C ARG A 137 7.91 15.95 17.51
N THR A 138 7.03 16.20 16.56
CA THR A 138 5.60 16.39 16.81
C THR A 138 4.79 15.10 16.66
N GLY A 139 5.36 14.06 16.04
CA GLY A 139 4.64 12.85 15.68
C GLY A 139 3.78 13.00 14.43
N GLU A 140 3.93 14.09 13.69
CA GLU A 140 3.14 14.38 12.51
C GLU A 140 3.81 13.85 11.24
N ILE A 141 3.01 13.30 10.37
CA ILE A 141 3.42 12.98 9.00
C ILE A 141 2.52 13.71 8.02
N GLU A 142 3.08 14.07 6.87
CA GLU A 142 2.36 14.76 5.83
C GLU A 142 2.72 14.18 4.48
N ILE A 143 1.73 13.96 3.65
CA ILE A 143 1.90 13.53 2.27
C ILE A 143 1.25 14.58 1.37
N ARG A 144 2.00 15.04 0.37
CA ARG A 144 1.51 15.97 -0.65
C ARG A 144 1.63 15.32 -2.00
N SER A 145 0.56 15.31 -2.77
CA SER A 145 0.67 14.96 -4.18
C SER A 145 1.21 16.16 -4.97
N VAL A 146 1.94 15.89 -6.00
CA VAL A 146 2.55 16.90 -6.87
C VAL A 146 1.91 16.86 -8.24
#